data_a93ca26ec582922cf5397cdec51fe11a
#
_entry.id   a93ca26ec582922cf5397cdec51fe11a
#
_cell.length_a   1.000
_cell.length_b   1.000
_cell.length_c   1.000
_cell.angle_alpha   90.00
_cell.angle_beta   90.00
_cell.angle_gamma   90.00
#
_symmetry.space_group_name_H-M   'P 1'
#
loop_
_entity.id
_entity.type
_entity.pdbx_description
1 polymer ?
#
loop_
_entity_poly.entity_id
_entity_poly.type
_entity_poly.pdbx_seq_one_letter_code
_entity_poly.pdbx_strand_id
1 'polypeptide(L)'
;MLFKIFKKITGILGFKLVDKDLIKKDRELSKYAFYSLDRILNRIFSKNLIKTLVQIGSNDGQRFDSLNKFIKKHYPKSILVEPIKADFIDLKKNYKDCKNIFFENSAISVNNEVNSLFKVKI
;
A
#
# COMPACT_ATOMS: atom_id res chain seq x y z
N MET A 1 -33.24 16.83 -17.03
CA MET A 1 -33.96 15.69 -17.66
C MET A 1 -33.06 14.92 -18.62
N LEU A 2 -32.37 15.54 -19.56
CA LEU A 2 -31.47 14.90 -20.54
C LEU A 2 -30.36 14.05 -19.89
N PHE A 3 -29.72 14.52 -18.85
CA PHE A 3 -28.62 13.83 -18.16
C PHE A 3 -29.00 12.47 -17.54
N LYS A 4 -30.23 12.36 -17.02
CA LYS A 4 -30.76 11.09 -16.48
C LYS A 4 -31.00 10.05 -17.60
N ILE A 5 -31.43 10.49 -18.78
CA ILE A 5 -31.65 9.64 -19.95
C ILE A 5 -30.30 9.14 -20.49
N PHE A 6 -29.31 10.02 -20.59
CA PHE A 6 -27.96 9.67 -21.02
C PHE A 6 -27.29 8.65 -20.08
N LYS A 7 -27.46 8.81 -18.76
CA LYS A 7 -26.95 7.89 -17.75
C LYS A 7 -27.59 6.49 -17.84
N LYS A 8 -28.86 6.42 -18.26
CA LYS A 8 -29.57 5.15 -18.44
C LYS A 8 -29.10 4.43 -19.71
N ILE A 9 -28.89 5.16 -20.82
CA ILE A 9 -28.41 4.61 -22.09
C ILE A 9 -26.97 4.11 -21.98
N THR A 10 -26.07 4.88 -21.33
CA THR A 10 -24.67 4.45 -21.13
C THR A 10 -24.56 3.27 -20.19
N GLY A 11 -25.46 3.12 -19.20
CA GLY A 11 -25.52 1.95 -18.34
C GLY A 11 -25.90 0.67 -19.08
N ILE A 12 -26.78 0.75 -20.07
CA ILE A 12 -27.15 -0.39 -20.94
C ILE A 12 -25.98 -0.82 -21.82
N LEU A 13 -25.13 0.13 -22.24
CA LEU A 13 -23.92 -0.11 -23.06
C LEU A 13 -22.69 -0.47 -22.23
N GLY A 14 -22.83 -0.70 -20.93
CA GLY A 14 -21.70 -1.06 -20.05
C GLY A 14 -20.78 0.10 -19.68
N PHE A 15 -21.10 1.35 -20.04
CA PHE A 15 -20.32 2.53 -19.67
C PHE A 15 -20.87 3.18 -18.40
N LYS A 16 -19.97 3.52 -17.47
CA LYS A 16 -20.31 4.29 -16.27
C LYS A 16 -19.91 5.75 -16.47
N LEU A 17 -20.90 6.65 -16.57
CA LEU A 17 -20.62 8.07 -16.51
C LEU A 17 -20.23 8.46 -15.10
N VAL A 18 -18.98 8.92 -14.95
CA VAL A 18 -18.45 9.42 -13.70
C VAL A 18 -18.24 10.92 -13.83
N ASP A 19 -18.68 11.65 -12.83
CA ASP A 19 -18.50 13.10 -12.77
C ASP A 19 -17.01 13.42 -12.63
N LYS A 20 -16.47 14.23 -13.55
CA LYS A 20 -15.05 14.62 -13.55
C LYS A 20 -14.69 15.41 -12.29
N ASP A 21 -15.60 16.18 -11.75
CA ASP A 21 -15.38 16.97 -10.54
C ASP A 21 -15.32 16.08 -9.30
N LEU A 22 -16.11 15.00 -9.28
CA LEU A 22 -16.07 13.98 -8.23
C LEU A 22 -14.72 13.22 -8.26
N ILE A 23 -14.24 12.85 -9.45
CA ILE A 23 -12.92 12.20 -9.61
C ILE A 23 -11.79 13.14 -9.18
N LYS A 24 -11.90 14.43 -9.53
CA LYS A 24 -10.91 15.44 -9.14
C LYS A 24 -10.90 15.62 -7.62
N LYS A 25 -12.07 15.68 -7.00
CA LYS A 25 -12.22 15.79 -5.54
C LYS A 25 -11.70 14.55 -4.80
N ASP A 26 -11.96 13.34 -5.31
CA ASP A 26 -11.41 12.10 -4.78
C ASP A 26 -9.87 12.03 -4.91
N ARG A 27 -9.32 12.50 -6.04
CA ARG A 27 -7.87 12.61 -6.21
C ARG A 27 -7.25 13.64 -5.26
N GLU A 28 -7.91 14.74 -5.00
CA GLU A 28 -7.45 15.73 -4.02
C GLU A 28 -7.53 15.18 -2.60
N LEU A 29 -8.63 14.55 -2.23
CA LEU A 29 -8.79 13.89 -0.94
C LEU A 29 -7.78 12.76 -0.73
N SER A 30 -7.49 11.97 -1.77
CA SER A 30 -6.46 10.94 -1.70
C SER A 30 -5.05 11.53 -1.53
N LYS A 31 -4.76 12.67 -2.15
CA LYS A 31 -3.52 13.41 -1.90
C LYS A 31 -3.41 13.84 -0.43
N TYR A 32 -4.49 14.33 0.16
CA TYR A 32 -4.50 14.73 1.57
C TYR A 32 -4.36 13.54 2.53
N ALA A 33 -4.96 12.39 2.21
CA ALA A 33 -4.82 11.16 3.01
C ALA A 33 -3.37 10.62 2.97
N PHE A 34 -2.75 10.57 1.79
CA PHE A 34 -1.33 10.21 1.66
C PHE A 34 -0.39 11.21 2.35
N TYR A 35 -0.67 12.50 2.23
CA TYR A 35 0.09 13.53 2.94
C TYR A 35 -0.07 13.42 4.46
N SER A 36 -1.21 12.95 4.96
CA SER A 36 -1.44 12.80 6.39
C SER A 36 -0.59 11.69 7.02
N LEU A 37 -0.46 10.53 6.34
CA LEU A 37 0.37 9.42 6.82
C LEU A 37 1.86 9.81 6.85
N ASP A 38 2.38 10.36 5.76
CA ASP A 38 3.76 10.84 5.69
C ASP A 38 4.08 11.90 6.75
N ARG A 39 3.17 12.85 6.95
CA ARG A 39 3.32 13.88 8.00
C ARG A 39 3.32 13.29 9.40
N ILE A 40 2.42 12.35 9.67
CA ILE A 40 2.32 11.67 10.97
C ILE A 40 3.61 10.88 11.22
N LEU A 41 4.04 10.06 10.27
CA LEU A 41 5.26 9.25 10.38
C LEU A 41 6.51 10.14 10.58
N ASN A 42 6.68 11.17 9.76
CA ASN A 42 7.81 12.09 9.90
C ASN A 42 7.79 12.80 11.26
N ARG A 43 6.62 13.22 11.74
CA ARG A 43 6.48 13.88 13.05
C ARG A 43 6.79 12.94 14.22
N ILE A 44 6.32 11.70 14.16
CA ILE A 44 6.56 10.70 15.20
C ILE A 44 8.04 10.32 15.18
N PHE A 45 8.64 10.12 14.01
CA PHE A 45 10.03 9.77 13.84
C PHE A 45 10.97 10.90 14.31
N SER A 46 10.68 12.16 13.95
CA SER A 46 11.48 13.31 14.41
C SER A 46 11.48 13.51 15.92
N LYS A 47 10.46 12.99 16.62
CA LYS A 47 10.37 12.99 18.07
C LYS A 47 10.96 11.75 18.75
N ASN A 48 11.63 10.87 18.00
CA ASN A 48 12.17 9.58 18.49
C ASN A 48 11.11 8.65 19.12
N LEU A 49 9.85 8.77 18.71
CA LEU A 49 8.77 7.93 19.21
C LEU A 49 8.65 6.61 18.47
N ILE A 50 9.19 6.50 17.25
CA ILE A 50 9.27 5.24 16.51
C ILE A 50 10.63 4.60 16.78
N LYS A 51 10.61 3.43 17.40
CA LYS A 51 11.80 2.59 17.59
C LYS A 51 11.90 1.50 16.53
N THR A 52 10.78 0.93 16.17
CA THR A 52 10.69 -0.16 15.19
C THR A 52 9.42 0.00 14.36
N LEU A 53 9.53 -0.18 13.06
CA LEU A 53 8.42 -0.23 12.12
C LEU A 53 8.16 -1.70 11.78
N VAL A 54 6.90 -2.12 11.84
CA VAL A 54 6.49 -3.44 11.37
C VAL A 54 5.46 -3.25 10.26
N GLN A 55 5.73 -3.81 9.10
CA GLN A 55 4.82 -3.81 7.95
C GLN A 55 4.44 -5.25 7.61
N ILE A 56 3.14 -5.54 7.66
CA ILE A 56 2.56 -6.83 7.31
C ILE A 56 1.94 -6.72 5.93
N GLY A 57 2.28 -7.66 5.02
CA GLY A 57 1.87 -7.59 3.63
C GLY A 57 2.69 -6.53 2.86
N SER A 58 4.00 -6.65 2.91
CA SER A 58 4.92 -5.67 2.29
C SER A 58 4.99 -5.78 0.77
N ASN A 59 4.40 -6.83 0.19
CA ASN A 59 4.43 -7.12 -1.24
C ASN A 59 5.89 -7.07 -1.78
N ASP A 60 6.12 -6.48 -2.95
CA ASP A 60 7.47 -6.26 -3.49
C ASP A 60 8.20 -5.04 -2.88
N GLY A 61 7.55 -4.32 -1.95
CA GLY A 61 8.10 -3.13 -1.31
C GLY A 61 8.17 -1.89 -2.19
N GLN A 62 7.52 -1.88 -3.34
CA GLN A 62 7.45 -0.73 -4.26
C GLN A 62 6.03 -0.45 -4.73
N ARG A 63 5.34 -1.47 -5.30
CA ARG A 63 3.99 -1.32 -5.83
C ARG A 63 3.02 -1.16 -4.68
N PHE A 64 2.28 -0.07 -4.69
CA PHE A 64 1.27 0.27 -3.68
C PHE A 64 1.80 0.38 -2.24
N ASP A 65 3.12 0.49 -2.06
CA ASP A 65 3.75 0.63 -0.76
C ASP A 65 3.89 2.11 -0.34
N SER A 66 3.01 2.53 0.55
CA SER A 66 3.03 3.90 1.10
C SER A 66 4.20 4.16 2.06
N LEU A 67 4.84 3.12 2.59
CA LEU A 67 5.96 3.22 3.54
C LEU A 67 7.32 3.23 2.86
N ASN A 68 7.41 2.80 1.60
CA ASN A 68 8.69 2.68 0.87
C ASN A 68 9.53 3.96 0.93
N LYS A 69 8.94 5.10 0.60
CA LYS A 69 9.64 6.40 0.63
C LYS A 69 10.12 6.77 2.04
N PHE A 70 9.30 6.50 3.04
CA PHE A 70 9.64 6.77 4.43
C PHE A 70 10.80 5.88 4.91
N ILE A 71 10.74 4.59 4.65
CA ILE A 71 11.78 3.62 5.03
C ILE A 71 13.10 3.97 4.35
N LYS A 72 13.10 4.25 3.04
CA LYS A 72 14.30 4.61 2.27
C LYS A 72 14.90 5.96 2.66
N LYS A 73 14.08 6.87 3.17
CA LYS A 73 14.53 8.19 3.60
C LYS A 73 15.13 8.19 5.00
N HIS A 74 14.52 7.46 5.92
CA HIS A 74 14.82 7.58 7.35
C HIS A 74 15.55 6.36 7.93
N TYR A 75 15.59 5.24 7.19
CA TYR A 75 16.22 3.98 7.62
C TYR A 75 15.81 3.53 9.02
N PRO A 76 14.52 3.55 9.40
CA PRO A 76 14.10 3.07 10.71
C PRO A 76 14.42 1.58 10.82
N LYS A 77 14.62 1.09 12.05
CA LYS A 77 14.63 -0.35 12.27
C LYS A 77 13.29 -0.92 11.84
N SER A 78 13.28 -1.82 10.83
CA SER A 78 12.04 -2.28 10.21
C SER A 78 11.98 -3.80 10.16
N ILE A 79 10.77 -4.33 10.30
CA ILE A 79 10.43 -5.74 10.03
C ILE A 79 9.41 -5.74 8.90
N LEU A 80 9.76 -6.34 7.77
CA LEU A 80 8.91 -6.42 6.59
C LEU A 80 8.48 -7.87 6.40
N VAL A 81 7.17 -8.11 6.47
CA VAL A 81 6.57 -9.44 6.41
C VAL A 81 5.82 -9.60 5.10
N GLU A 82 6.16 -10.63 4.32
CA GLU A 82 5.49 -10.94 3.05
C GLU A 82 5.40 -12.46 2.87
N PRO A 83 4.17 -13.04 2.81
CA PRO A 83 3.99 -14.47 2.69
C PRO A 83 4.27 -15.03 1.30
N ILE A 84 4.06 -14.24 0.24
CA ILE A 84 4.22 -14.72 -1.14
C ILE A 84 5.69 -14.72 -1.51
N LYS A 85 6.27 -15.91 -1.70
CA LYS A 85 7.71 -16.09 -1.94
C LYS A 85 8.26 -15.27 -3.11
N ALA A 86 7.52 -15.12 -4.20
CA ALA A 86 7.94 -14.32 -5.34
C ALA A 86 8.06 -12.84 -4.98
N ASP A 87 7.04 -12.28 -4.33
CA ASP A 87 7.03 -10.88 -3.90
C ASP A 87 8.07 -10.65 -2.80
N PHE A 88 8.28 -11.61 -1.90
CA PHE A 88 9.32 -11.56 -0.88
C PHE A 88 10.75 -11.49 -1.46
N ILE A 89 11.02 -12.21 -2.55
CA ILE A 89 12.32 -12.12 -3.25
C ILE A 89 12.52 -10.72 -3.81
N ASP A 90 11.50 -10.16 -4.47
CA ASP A 90 11.54 -8.80 -5.01
C ASP A 90 11.62 -7.76 -3.90
N LEU A 91 10.92 -7.95 -2.78
CA LEU A 91 11.01 -7.12 -1.59
C LEU A 91 12.46 -7.00 -1.11
N LYS A 92 13.15 -8.11 -0.91
CA LYS A 92 14.57 -8.12 -0.50
C LYS A 92 15.46 -7.41 -1.50
N LYS A 93 15.23 -7.62 -2.80
CA LYS A 93 15.97 -6.95 -3.87
C LYS A 93 15.77 -5.43 -3.85
N ASN A 94 14.52 -4.99 -3.64
CA ASN A 94 14.16 -3.58 -3.67
C ASN A 94 14.64 -2.78 -2.45
N TYR A 95 14.98 -3.48 -1.36
CA TYR A 95 15.54 -2.90 -0.14
C TYR A 95 16.98 -3.32 0.15
N LYS A 96 17.69 -3.90 -0.84
CA LYS A 96 19.08 -4.43 -0.66
C LYS A 96 20.06 -3.40 -0.09
N ASP A 97 19.88 -2.12 -0.43
CA ASP A 97 20.76 -1.04 0.01
C ASP A 97 20.31 -0.38 1.33
N CYS A 98 19.19 -0.86 1.90
CA CYS A 98 18.65 -0.35 3.15
C CYS A 98 19.23 -1.13 4.33
N LYS A 99 19.77 -0.41 5.31
CA LYS A 99 20.23 -0.99 6.57
C LYS A 99 19.09 -1.13 7.57
N ASN A 100 19.26 -1.98 8.56
CA ASN A 100 18.31 -2.17 9.68
C ASN A 100 16.94 -2.74 9.27
N ILE A 101 16.85 -3.49 8.18
CA ILE A 101 15.63 -4.16 7.75
C ILE A 101 15.77 -5.66 7.99
N PHE A 102 14.78 -6.23 8.67
CA PHE A 102 14.57 -7.66 8.85
C PHE A 102 13.42 -8.09 7.95
N PHE A 103 13.62 -9.17 7.22
CA PHE A 103 12.64 -9.70 6.30
C PHE A 103 12.11 -11.04 6.81
N GLU A 104 10.79 -11.20 6.80
CA GLU A 104 10.11 -12.41 7.24
C GLU A 104 9.17 -12.93 6.15
N ASN A 105 9.41 -14.16 5.67
CA ASN A 105 8.55 -14.79 4.66
C ASN A 105 7.52 -15.69 5.34
N SER A 106 6.54 -15.09 5.97
CA SER A 106 5.46 -15.78 6.67
C SER A 106 4.13 -15.06 6.52
N ALA A 107 3.03 -15.78 6.73
CA ALA A 107 1.70 -15.22 6.86
C ALA A 107 1.35 -15.05 8.34
N ILE A 108 0.65 -13.97 8.68
CA ILE A 108 0.08 -13.80 10.00
C ILE A 108 -1.25 -14.54 10.06
N SER A 109 -1.38 -15.48 10.98
CA SER A 109 -2.59 -16.27 11.19
C SER A 109 -2.89 -16.40 12.68
N VAL A 110 -4.12 -16.79 13.00
CA VAL A 110 -4.57 -17.06 14.38
C VAL A 110 -4.05 -18.39 14.92
N ASN A 111 -3.60 -19.27 14.05
CA ASN A 111 -3.03 -20.58 14.38
C ASN A 111 -1.78 -20.84 13.52
N ASN A 112 -0.96 -21.80 13.94
CA ASN A 112 0.26 -22.20 13.23
C ASN A 112 0.00 -23.31 12.19
N GLU A 113 -1.20 -23.37 11.62
CA GLU A 113 -1.53 -24.32 10.56
C GLU A 113 -0.97 -23.88 9.23
N VAL A 114 -0.65 -24.84 8.37
CA VAL A 114 -0.23 -24.56 7.00
C VAL A 114 -1.45 -24.16 6.18
N ASN A 115 -1.50 -22.89 5.80
CA ASN A 115 -2.55 -22.33 4.96
C ASN A 115 -2.05 -22.12 3.54
N SER A 116 -2.90 -22.34 2.55
CA SER A 116 -2.62 -22.06 1.14
C SER A 116 -2.98 -20.60 0.82
N LEU A 117 -2.04 -19.89 0.22
CA LEU A 117 -2.24 -18.52 -0.28
C LEU A 117 -2.28 -18.57 -1.81
N PHE A 118 -3.31 -17.96 -2.38
CA PHE A 118 -3.48 -17.87 -3.82
C PHE A 118 -3.29 -16.43 -4.29
N LYS A 119 -2.39 -16.23 -5.26
CA LYS A 119 -2.23 -14.96 -5.94
C LYS A 119 -3.07 -14.96 -7.20
N VAL A 120 -4.03 -14.03 -7.29
CA VAL A 120 -4.79 -13.82 -8.52
C VAL A 120 -3.88 -13.13 -9.54
N LYS A 121 -3.75 -13.73 -10.74
CA LYS A 121 -3.14 -13.04 -11.89
C LYS A 121 -4.16 -12.04 -12.42
N ILE A 122 -3.85 -10.78 -12.35
CA ILE A 122 -4.59 -9.69 -12.98
C ILE A 122 -3.94 -9.40 -14.33
#